data_920e035e77151b581bf5230a766480c1
#
_entry.id   920e035e77151b581bf5230a766480c1
#
_cell.length_a   1.000
_cell.length_b   1.000
_cell.length_c   1.000
_cell.angle_alpha   90.00
_cell.angle_beta   90.00
_cell.angle_gamma   90.00
#
_symmetry.space_group_name_H-M   'P 1'
#
loop_
_entity.id
_entity.type
_entity.pdbx_description
1 polymer ?
#
loop_
_entity_poly.entity_id
_entity_poly.type
_entity_poly.pdbx_seq_one_letter_code
_entity_poly.pdbx_strand_id
1 'polypeptide(L)'
;MVNETTLIVTVRSMTLIFLYFLHSNAKPIRNNDFVLIEGDMMVKRWFADELLGVTKRGAILNRPNSKFSYYWPGDVYPNGERIVRVPYSLNFGFLSRLFGNKAIEAFNKAIEQYHKQTCLRFEQKTSDDTDYVEIFPGMGCWSQIGRRGGKQQLSLGVGCETQGRAIHEVMHSIGFLHEQSRLDRDEHVIVLSKNIQAGKESQFKKYQQDTGNVPYDLHSIMHYSNTYFSKDETSPTILSRIDSNMQLGRSNGFSALDVVRINILYKCPQLQTDLILYLLTIYTADVGYAGTDSKVDILLTGTKGDSGEIELEATDEIPDPFERGSKETFPVIVPNIGSFVSLRIRLAGTSWWWSANDWLLSKVEIETPDDKRNFNAPVILPCNKWLKPGDHVTLRP
;
A
#
# COMPACT_ATOMS: atom_id res chain seq x y z
N MET A 1 -8.70 47.00 28.16
CA MET A 1 -9.86 46.29 28.75
C MET A 1 -10.55 45.55 27.60
N VAL A 2 -10.25 44.31 27.43
CA VAL A 2 -10.90 43.42 26.43
C VAL A 2 -12.15 42.87 27.11
N ASN A 3 -13.29 43.09 26.50
CA ASN A 3 -14.61 42.88 27.07
C ASN A 3 -14.85 41.37 27.34
N GLU A 4 -15.04 40.99 28.59
CA GLU A 4 -15.36 39.58 29.02
C GLU A 4 -16.55 38.95 28.28
N THR A 5 -17.44 39.77 27.72
CA THR A 5 -18.59 39.33 26.94
C THR A 5 -18.22 38.66 25.62
N THR A 6 -17.09 39.01 25.00
CA THR A 6 -16.64 38.41 23.74
C THR A 6 -16.05 37.02 23.95
N LEU A 7 -15.43 36.78 25.11
CA LEU A 7 -14.83 35.47 25.45
C LEU A 7 -15.90 34.42 25.79
N ILE A 8 -16.99 34.86 26.48
CA ILE A 8 -18.09 33.96 26.84
C ILE A 8 -18.89 33.48 25.61
N VAL A 9 -19.05 34.36 24.61
CA VAL A 9 -19.74 34.01 23.36
C VAL A 9 -18.93 32.97 22.57
N THR A 10 -17.58 33.08 22.56
CA THR A 10 -16.70 32.14 21.84
C THR A 10 -16.68 30.75 22.50
N VAL A 11 -16.65 30.69 23.85
CA VAL A 11 -16.68 29.42 24.60
C VAL A 11 -18.05 28.72 24.48
N ARG A 12 -19.15 29.51 24.56
CA ARG A 12 -20.51 28.95 24.36
C ARG A 12 -20.73 28.44 22.93
N SER A 13 -20.15 29.09 21.91
CA SER A 13 -20.23 28.64 20.53
C SER A 13 -19.46 27.33 20.31
N MET A 14 -18.29 27.17 20.94
CA MET A 14 -17.54 25.92 20.88
C MET A 14 -18.26 24.76 21.61
N THR A 15 -18.87 25.04 22.77
CA THR A 15 -19.64 24.03 23.52
C THR A 15 -20.92 23.65 22.77
N LEU A 16 -21.58 24.58 22.09
CA LEU A 16 -22.74 24.31 21.25
C LEU A 16 -22.36 23.52 19.99
N ILE A 17 -21.20 23.78 19.39
CA ILE A 17 -20.67 22.98 18.29
C ILE A 17 -20.35 21.55 18.76
N PHE A 18 -19.73 21.39 19.95
CA PHE A 18 -19.45 20.05 20.53
C PHE A 18 -20.73 19.28 20.88
N LEU A 19 -21.76 19.98 21.41
CA LEU A 19 -23.09 19.40 21.68
C LEU A 19 -23.87 19.13 20.39
N TYR A 20 -23.68 19.91 19.33
CA TYR A 20 -24.26 19.63 18.01
C TYR A 20 -23.65 18.38 17.36
N PHE A 21 -22.35 18.13 17.60
CA PHE A 21 -21.70 16.86 17.23
C PHE A 21 -22.25 15.67 18.00
N LEU A 22 -22.71 15.86 19.23
CA LEU A 22 -23.35 14.82 20.03
C LEU A 22 -24.84 14.62 19.69
N HIS A 23 -25.49 15.60 19.02
CA HIS A 23 -26.92 15.58 18.70
C HIS A 23 -27.24 15.70 17.20
N SER A 24 -26.22 15.81 16.33
CA SER A 24 -26.49 15.62 14.92
C SER A 24 -26.93 14.18 14.73
N ASN A 25 -28.19 14.02 14.31
CA ASN A 25 -28.84 12.74 13.97
C ASN A 25 -28.20 12.06 12.75
N ALA A 26 -26.90 11.84 12.76
CA ALA A 26 -26.34 10.66 12.16
C ALA A 26 -26.92 9.52 12.99
N LYS A 27 -28.09 9.01 12.59
CA LYS A 27 -28.61 7.79 13.17
C LYS A 27 -27.43 6.81 13.20
N PRO A 28 -27.01 6.30 14.40
CA PRO A 28 -26.06 5.23 14.41
C PRO A 28 -26.64 4.21 13.44
N ILE A 29 -25.80 3.67 12.57
CA ILE A 29 -26.19 2.58 11.69
C ILE A 29 -26.64 1.47 12.60
N ARG A 30 -27.91 1.51 13.04
CA ARG A 30 -28.62 0.43 13.72
C ARG A 30 -29.02 -0.56 12.63
N ASN A 31 -28.02 -1.03 11.88
CA ASN A 31 -28.18 -2.23 11.14
C ASN A 31 -27.22 -3.22 11.77
N ASN A 32 -27.77 -4.16 12.53
CA ASN A 32 -27.07 -5.31 13.11
C ASN A 32 -26.34 -6.17 12.05
N ASP A 33 -26.37 -5.74 10.79
CA ASP A 33 -25.82 -6.46 9.63
C ASP A 33 -24.36 -6.16 9.34
N PHE A 34 -23.78 -5.10 9.91
CA PHE A 34 -22.39 -4.71 9.67
C PHE A 34 -21.56 -4.76 10.95
N VAL A 35 -20.30 -5.13 10.81
CA VAL A 35 -19.30 -5.12 11.87
C VAL A 35 -18.02 -4.50 11.36
N LEU A 36 -17.31 -3.77 12.22
CA LEU A 36 -15.99 -3.26 11.95
C LEU A 36 -14.96 -4.32 12.37
N ILE A 37 -14.14 -4.76 11.46
CA ILE A 37 -13.04 -5.69 11.72
C ILE A 37 -11.71 -5.00 11.40
N GLU A 38 -10.65 -5.38 12.10
CA GLU A 38 -9.29 -4.85 11.95
C GLU A 38 -9.17 -3.30 12.03
N GLY A 39 -10.18 -2.63 12.62
CA GLY A 39 -10.18 -1.21 12.92
C GLY A 39 -10.77 -0.31 11.85
N ASP A 40 -10.76 -0.71 10.59
CA ASP A 40 -11.10 0.09 9.41
C ASP A 40 -11.89 -0.64 8.32
N MET A 41 -12.03 -1.95 8.39
CA MET A 41 -12.82 -2.73 7.44
C MET A 41 -14.27 -2.90 7.90
N MET A 42 -15.21 -2.26 7.23
CA MET A 42 -16.66 -2.42 7.50
C MET A 42 -17.24 -3.54 6.64
N VAL A 43 -17.61 -4.65 7.25
CA VAL A 43 -18.12 -5.83 6.56
C VAL A 43 -19.50 -6.23 7.06
N LYS A 44 -20.30 -6.90 6.22
CA LYS A 44 -21.53 -7.55 6.70
C LYS A 44 -21.20 -8.67 7.67
N ARG A 45 -21.99 -8.85 8.71
CA ARG A 45 -21.75 -9.86 9.75
C ARG A 45 -21.56 -11.26 9.18
N TRP A 46 -22.40 -11.68 8.25
CA TRP A 46 -22.26 -13.00 7.61
C TRP A 46 -20.93 -13.14 6.85
N PHE A 47 -20.38 -12.06 6.32
CA PHE A 47 -19.10 -12.06 5.65
C PHE A 47 -17.95 -12.11 6.66
N ALA A 48 -18.07 -11.40 7.78
CA ALA A 48 -17.12 -11.56 8.89
C ALA A 48 -17.07 -13.00 9.39
N ASP A 49 -18.24 -13.65 9.56
CA ASP A 49 -18.35 -15.04 9.98
C ASP A 49 -17.71 -16.00 8.95
N GLU A 50 -17.84 -15.70 7.67
CA GLU A 50 -17.22 -16.46 6.59
C GLU A 50 -15.68 -16.25 6.55
N LEU A 51 -15.19 -15.00 6.66
CA LEU A 51 -13.76 -14.68 6.80
C LEU A 51 -13.12 -15.37 8.00
N LEU A 52 -13.87 -15.48 9.11
CA LEU A 52 -13.43 -16.13 10.34
C LEU A 52 -13.53 -17.66 10.33
N GLY A 53 -14.00 -18.25 9.22
CA GLY A 53 -14.15 -19.70 9.09
C GLY A 53 -15.26 -20.28 10.00
N VAL A 54 -16.16 -19.46 10.52
CA VAL A 54 -17.29 -19.88 11.36
C VAL A 54 -18.33 -20.65 10.56
N THR A 55 -18.41 -20.40 9.26
CA THR A 55 -19.26 -21.15 8.32
C THR A 55 -18.41 -22.04 7.44
N LYS A 56 -18.69 -23.34 7.41
CA LYS A 56 -17.96 -24.39 6.65
C LYS A 56 -18.04 -24.27 5.09
N ARG A 57 -18.24 -23.09 4.53
CA ARG A 57 -18.39 -22.89 3.08
C ARG A 57 -17.21 -22.10 2.54
N GLY A 58 -16.26 -22.85 2.01
CA GLY A 58 -14.98 -22.35 1.53
C GLY A 58 -15.01 -21.31 0.41
N ALA A 59 -13.90 -20.60 0.32
CA ALA A 59 -13.43 -19.71 -0.75
C ALA A 59 -14.41 -18.63 -1.23
N ILE A 60 -14.22 -17.44 -0.70
CA ILE A 60 -15.16 -16.33 -0.71
C ILE A 60 -15.05 -15.44 -1.92
N LEU A 61 -13.88 -15.29 -2.50
CA LEU A 61 -13.60 -14.16 -3.37
C LEU A 61 -14.02 -14.35 -4.83
N ASN A 62 -14.28 -15.56 -5.28
CA ASN A 62 -14.78 -15.83 -6.63
C ASN A 62 -15.71 -17.03 -6.65
N ARG A 63 -16.97 -16.86 -6.23
CA ARG A 63 -18.00 -17.85 -6.56
C ARG A 63 -18.41 -17.64 -8.03
N PRO A 64 -18.20 -18.63 -8.92
CA PRO A 64 -18.62 -18.51 -10.34
C PRO A 64 -20.11 -18.22 -10.54
N ASN A 65 -20.92 -18.42 -9.51
CA ASN A 65 -22.39 -18.29 -9.55
C ASN A 65 -22.97 -17.30 -8.51
N SER A 66 -22.14 -16.49 -7.82
CA SER A 66 -22.69 -15.43 -6.97
C SER A 66 -23.07 -14.23 -7.84
N LYS A 67 -24.29 -13.70 -7.63
CA LYS A 67 -24.73 -12.44 -8.28
C LYS A 67 -23.87 -11.23 -7.88
N PHE A 68 -22.88 -11.39 -7.01
CA PHE A 68 -22.02 -10.32 -6.49
C PHE A 68 -20.56 -10.73 -6.65
N SER A 69 -19.85 -9.98 -7.48
CA SER A 69 -18.40 -9.98 -7.51
C SER A 69 -17.93 -8.89 -6.55
N TYR A 70 -16.93 -9.19 -5.71
CA TYR A 70 -16.28 -8.19 -4.85
C TYR A 70 -15.42 -7.21 -5.64
N TYR A 71 -15.10 -7.54 -6.88
CA TYR A 71 -14.35 -6.66 -7.76
C TYR A 71 -15.29 -5.82 -8.62
N TRP A 72 -14.93 -4.58 -8.84
CA TRP A 72 -15.62 -3.71 -9.78
C TRP A 72 -15.50 -4.25 -11.20
N PRO A 73 -16.59 -4.24 -11.99
CA PRO A 73 -16.54 -4.73 -13.35
C PRO A 73 -15.64 -3.83 -14.21
N GLY A 74 -15.01 -4.41 -15.21
CA GLY A 74 -14.22 -3.67 -16.18
C GLY A 74 -14.62 -4.02 -17.59
N ASP A 75 -14.67 -2.99 -18.43
CA ASP A 75 -14.93 -3.11 -19.85
C ASP A 75 -13.63 -3.30 -20.63
N VAL A 76 -13.67 -4.16 -21.62
CA VAL A 76 -12.54 -4.37 -22.54
C VAL A 76 -12.90 -3.73 -23.87
N TYR A 77 -12.11 -2.76 -24.29
CA TYR A 77 -12.31 -2.03 -25.53
C TYR A 77 -11.73 -2.79 -26.73
N PRO A 78 -12.14 -2.46 -27.99
CA PRO A 78 -11.64 -3.16 -29.19
C PRO A 78 -10.14 -3.07 -29.39
N ASN A 79 -9.47 -2.08 -28.82
CA ASN A 79 -8.02 -1.93 -28.82
C ASN A 79 -7.31 -2.81 -27.78
N GLY A 80 -8.04 -3.63 -27.03
CA GLY A 80 -7.51 -4.47 -25.93
C GLY A 80 -7.34 -3.73 -24.60
N GLU A 81 -7.61 -2.42 -24.56
CA GLU A 81 -7.57 -1.66 -23.30
C GLU A 81 -8.71 -2.13 -22.38
N ARG A 82 -8.39 -2.32 -21.10
CA ARG A 82 -9.36 -2.60 -20.06
C ARG A 82 -9.45 -1.40 -19.12
N ILE A 83 -10.64 -0.91 -18.91
CA ILE A 83 -10.94 0.15 -17.95
C ILE A 83 -11.92 -0.41 -16.92
N VAL A 84 -11.57 -0.23 -15.66
CA VAL A 84 -12.42 -0.56 -14.52
C VAL A 84 -12.91 0.74 -13.90
N ARG A 85 -14.13 1.11 -14.23
CA ARG A 85 -14.75 2.32 -13.70
C ARG A 85 -15.28 2.08 -12.29
N VAL A 86 -14.90 2.97 -11.35
CA VAL A 86 -15.38 2.98 -9.96
C VAL A 86 -16.11 4.31 -9.73
N PRO A 87 -17.45 4.35 -9.82
CA PRO A 87 -18.20 5.56 -9.56
C PRO A 87 -18.11 5.98 -8.10
N TYR A 88 -17.96 7.29 -7.84
CA TYR A 88 -17.95 7.81 -6.48
C TYR A 88 -18.77 9.10 -6.32
N SER A 89 -19.15 9.41 -5.10
CA SER A 89 -19.72 10.71 -4.72
C SER A 89 -19.03 11.27 -3.49
N LEU A 90 -18.90 12.59 -3.40
CA LEU A 90 -18.38 13.30 -2.25
C LEU A 90 -19.55 13.84 -1.43
N ASN A 91 -19.67 13.43 -0.17
CA ASN A 91 -20.73 13.86 0.76
C ASN A 91 -20.13 14.49 2.02
N PHE A 92 -19.54 15.65 1.90
CA PHE A 92 -18.96 16.39 3.01
C PHE A 92 -19.90 17.45 3.61
N GLY A 93 -21.04 17.74 2.94
CA GLY A 93 -22.06 18.67 3.41
C GLY A 93 -21.51 20.04 3.78
N PHE A 94 -22.15 20.70 4.78
CA PHE A 94 -21.71 21.99 5.31
C PHE A 94 -20.33 21.93 5.99
N LEU A 95 -19.95 20.77 6.52
CA LEU A 95 -18.66 20.55 7.18
C LEU A 95 -17.46 20.59 6.22
N SER A 96 -17.70 20.52 4.90
CA SER A 96 -16.64 20.62 3.89
C SER A 96 -15.82 21.91 4.01
N ARG A 97 -16.45 23.00 4.45
CA ARG A 97 -15.78 24.29 4.62
C ARG A 97 -14.81 24.33 5.81
N LEU A 98 -14.99 23.45 6.80
CA LEU A 98 -14.18 23.43 8.03
C LEU A 98 -13.08 22.37 8.00
N PHE A 99 -13.36 21.18 7.45
CA PHE A 99 -12.47 20.02 7.51
C PHE A 99 -12.37 19.24 6.19
N GLY A 100 -13.31 19.45 5.26
CA GLY A 100 -13.46 18.62 4.06
C GLY A 100 -12.41 18.85 2.99
N ASN A 101 -11.84 20.05 2.90
CA ASN A 101 -10.91 20.36 1.80
C ASN A 101 -9.67 19.46 1.81
N LYS A 102 -9.08 19.21 2.98
CA LYS A 102 -7.88 18.35 3.09
C LYS A 102 -8.20 16.87 2.79
N ALA A 103 -9.34 16.36 3.28
CA ALA A 103 -9.76 14.99 3.01
C ALA A 103 -10.10 14.79 1.53
N ILE A 104 -10.77 15.76 0.91
CA ILE A 104 -11.06 15.74 -0.54
C ILE A 104 -9.75 15.82 -1.34
N GLU A 105 -8.82 16.68 -0.94
CA GLU A 105 -7.50 16.77 -1.57
C GLU A 105 -6.73 15.45 -1.44
N ALA A 106 -6.72 14.84 -0.26
CA ALA A 106 -6.09 13.55 -0.03
C ALA A 106 -6.71 12.44 -0.90
N PHE A 107 -8.05 12.41 -1.01
CA PHE A 107 -8.75 11.49 -1.88
C PHE A 107 -8.41 11.72 -3.36
N ASN A 108 -8.39 12.98 -3.82
CA ASN A 108 -8.04 13.29 -5.20
C ASN A 108 -6.60 12.86 -5.55
N LYS A 109 -5.64 13.11 -4.65
CA LYS A 109 -4.27 12.61 -4.81
C LYS A 109 -4.19 11.09 -4.80
N ALA A 110 -5.03 10.44 -4.00
CA ALA A 110 -5.09 8.97 -3.97
C ALA A 110 -5.60 8.41 -5.30
N ILE A 111 -6.74 8.87 -5.81
CA ILE A 111 -7.29 8.37 -7.08
C ILE A 111 -6.37 8.67 -8.27
N GLU A 112 -5.60 9.76 -8.22
CA GLU A 112 -4.59 10.06 -9.22
C GLU A 112 -3.51 8.96 -9.29
N GLN A 113 -3.07 8.41 -8.14
CA GLN A 113 -2.12 7.29 -8.10
C GLN A 113 -2.73 6.03 -8.73
N TYR A 114 -4.02 5.74 -8.45
CA TYR A 114 -4.72 4.63 -9.10
C TYR A 114 -4.80 4.82 -10.61
N HIS A 115 -5.16 6.02 -11.07
CA HIS A 115 -5.26 6.33 -12.49
C HIS A 115 -3.92 6.20 -13.23
N LYS A 116 -2.82 6.58 -12.57
CA LYS A 116 -1.47 6.55 -13.14
C LYS A 116 -0.91 5.12 -13.23
N GLN A 117 -1.20 4.26 -12.25
CA GLN A 117 -0.48 3.00 -12.08
C GLN A 117 -1.35 1.76 -12.34
N THR A 118 -2.65 1.93 -12.58
CA THR A 118 -3.60 0.82 -12.78
C THR A 118 -4.61 1.12 -13.87
N CYS A 119 -5.44 0.14 -14.24
CA CYS A 119 -6.58 0.36 -15.13
C CYS A 119 -7.85 0.83 -14.41
N LEU A 120 -7.78 1.12 -13.11
CA LEU A 120 -8.91 1.65 -12.35
C LEU A 120 -9.10 3.13 -12.65
N ARG A 121 -10.35 3.54 -12.87
CA ARG A 121 -10.75 4.93 -13.12
C ARG A 121 -11.85 5.31 -12.14
N PHE A 122 -11.50 6.14 -11.17
CA PHE A 122 -12.46 6.72 -10.23
C PHE A 122 -13.08 7.96 -10.86
N GLU A 123 -14.41 7.94 -11.01
CA GLU A 123 -15.16 9.01 -11.67
C GLU A 123 -16.36 9.40 -10.82
N GLN A 124 -16.75 10.68 -10.88
CA GLN A 124 -17.97 11.10 -10.21
C GLN A 124 -19.16 10.36 -10.79
N LYS A 125 -20.02 9.84 -9.91
CA LYS A 125 -21.22 9.12 -10.32
C LYS A 125 -22.20 10.00 -11.11
N THR A 126 -22.85 9.38 -12.06
CA THR A 126 -24.02 9.94 -12.78
C THR A 126 -25.33 9.48 -12.14
N SER A 127 -26.47 9.89 -12.72
CA SER A 127 -27.81 9.39 -12.34
C SER A 127 -27.98 7.89 -12.58
N ASP A 128 -27.28 7.34 -13.56
CA ASP A 128 -27.43 5.96 -14.04
C ASP A 128 -26.59 4.98 -13.20
N ASP A 129 -25.64 5.49 -12.40
CA ASP A 129 -24.81 4.68 -11.53
C ASP A 129 -25.58 4.24 -10.28
N THR A 130 -25.95 2.96 -10.24
CA THR A 130 -26.59 2.35 -9.09
C THR A 130 -25.59 1.97 -8.01
N ASP A 131 -24.40 1.50 -8.41
CA ASP A 131 -23.32 1.07 -7.53
C ASP A 131 -22.23 2.14 -7.49
N TYR A 132 -21.95 2.66 -6.30
CA TYR A 132 -20.93 3.69 -6.12
C TYR A 132 -20.41 3.79 -4.70
N VAL A 133 -19.25 4.40 -4.54
CA VAL A 133 -18.62 4.68 -3.25
C VAL A 133 -18.96 6.11 -2.81
N GLU A 134 -19.63 6.28 -1.68
CA GLU A 134 -19.84 7.57 -1.04
C GLU A 134 -18.68 7.88 -0.10
N ILE A 135 -17.90 8.91 -0.43
CA ILE A 135 -16.80 9.41 0.40
C ILE A 135 -17.38 10.46 1.34
N PHE A 136 -17.18 10.29 2.65
CA PHE A 136 -17.77 11.19 3.65
C PHE A 136 -16.89 11.35 4.89
N PRO A 137 -17.06 12.43 5.70
CA PRO A 137 -16.31 12.62 6.92
C PRO A 137 -17.01 11.93 8.10
N GLY A 138 -16.86 10.61 8.21
CA GLY A 138 -17.38 9.85 9.34
C GLY A 138 -16.45 9.89 10.56
N MET A 139 -16.62 8.96 11.48
CA MET A 139 -15.71 8.79 12.63
C MET A 139 -14.56 7.87 12.21
N GLY A 140 -13.33 8.43 12.16
CA GLY A 140 -12.13 7.70 11.77
C GLY A 140 -12.04 7.41 10.27
N CYS A 141 -11.03 6.62 9.91
CA CYS A 141 -10.81 6.12 8.57
C CYS A 141 -11.35 4.68 8.50
N TRP A 142 -12.19 4.40 7.54
CA TRP A 142 -12.66 3.03 7.29
C TRP A 142 -13.39 2.93 5.96
N SER A 143 -13.43 1.74 5.40
CA SER A 143 -14.13 1.47 4.16
C SER A 143 -14.93 0.16 4.20
N GLN A 144 -15.97 0.10 3.39
CA GLN A 144 -16.61 -1.17 3.03
C GLN A 144 -15.78 -1.89 1.98
N ILE A 145 -15.56 -3.20 2.18
CA ILE A 145 -14.68 -4.01 1.35
C ILE A 145 -15.33 -4.39 0.03
N GLY A 146 -14.64 -4.07 -1.08
CA GLY A 146 -15.02 -4.44 -2.44
C GLY A 146 -16.35 -3.86 -2.90
N ARG A 147 -16.79 -4.22 -4.10
CA ARG A 147 -18.10 -3.79 -4.63
C ARG A 147 -19.24 -4.52 -3.90
N ARG A 148 -20.15 -3.74 -3.32
CA ARG A 148 -21.24 -4.28 -2.47
C ARG A 148 -22.59 -4.32 -3.17
N GLY A 149 -22.74 -3.62 -4.29
CA GLY A 149 -24.02 -3.32 -4.89
C GLY A 149 -24.75 -2.16 -4.19
N GLY A 150 -25.26 -1.22 -4.94
CA GLY A 150 -25.83 0.01 -4.44
C GLY A 150 -24.78 0.97 -3.88
N LYS A 151 -25.25 1.90 -3.03
CA LYS A 151 -24.39 2.83 -2.31
C LYS A 151 -23.56 2.11 -1.24
N GLN A 152 -22.24 2.28 -1.28
CA GLN A 152 -21.34 1.87 -0.21
C GLN A 152 -20.55 3.07 0.33
N GLN A 153 -19.97 2.93 1.52
CA GLN A 153 -19.38 4.04 2.25
C GLN A 153 -17.89 3.86 2.46
N LEU A 154 -17.18 4.99 2.34
CA LEU A 154 -15.78 5.16 2.69
C LEU A 154 -15.65 6.43 3.53
N SER A 155 -15.17 6.29 4.77
CA SER A 155 -14.99 7.39 5.71
C SER A 155 -13.57 7.94 5.64
N LEU A 156 -13.46 9.24 5.36
CA LEU A 156 -12.25 10.03 5.57
C LEU A 156 -12.55 11.12 6.60
N GLY A 157 -12.64 10.69 7.87
CA GLY A 157 -12.88 11.58 9.00
C GLY A 157 -11.65 12.35 9.43
N VAL A 158 -11.74 13.01 10.59
CA VAL A 158 -10.61 13.74 11.19
C VAL A 158 -9.44 12.79 11.42
N GLY A 159 -8.25 13.20 10.98
CA GLY A 159 -7.03 12.41 11.03
C GLY A 159 -6.80 11.54 9.78
N CYS A 160 -7.74 11.52 8.80
CA CYS A 160 -7.62 10.73 7.57
C CYS A 160 -7.17 11.57 6.36
N GLU A 161 -6.73 12.80 6.59
CA GLU A 161 -6.46 13.81 5.57
C GLU A 161 -5.07 13.64 4.91
N THR A 162 -4.56 12.41 4.84
CA THR A 162 -3.31 12.12 4.15
C THR A 162 -3.56 11.25 2.91
N GLN A 163 -2.74 11.45 1.89
CA GLN A 163 -2.82 10.67 0.66
C GLN A 163 -2.75 9.15 0.93
N GLY A 164 -1.81 8.71 1.79
CA GLY A 164 -1.63 7.29 2.08
C GLY A 164 -2.85 6.67 2.74
N ARG A 165 -3.47 7.36 3.73
CA ARG A 165 -4.71 6.86 4.35
C ARG A 165 -5.86 6.80 3.34
N ALA A 166 -5.98 7.80 2.46
CA ALA A 166 -6.98 7.76 1.41
C ALA A 166 -6.73 6.61 0.41
N ILE A 167 -5.47 6.34 0.03
CA ILE A 167 -5.11 5.17 -0.80
C ILE A 167 -5.53 3.88 -0.11
N HIS A 168 -5.22 3.73 1.18
CA HIS A 168 -5.55 2.55 1.99
C HIS A 168 -7.06 2.28 2.00
N GLU A 169 -7.87 3.28 2.35
CA GLU A 169 -9.33 3.13 2.39
C GLU A 169 -9.93 2.86 1.00
N VAL A 170 -9.40 3.49 -0.04
CA VAL A 170 -9.80 3.21 -1.43
C VAL A 170 -9.43 1.77 -1.80
N MET A 171 -8.28 1.26 -1.36
CA MET A 171 -7.86 -0.12 -1.62
C MET A 171 -8.81 -1.13 -1.00
N HIS A 172 -9.33 -0.87 0.20
CA HIS A 172 -10.42 -1.64 0.77
C HIS A 172 -11.67 -1.59 -0.11
N SER A 173 -12.07 -0.42 -0.60
CA SER A 173 -13.27 -0.28 -1.43
C SER A 173 -13.22 -1.03 -2.75
N ILE A 174 -12.03 -1.42 -3.19
CA ILE A 174 -11.80 -2.24 -4.38
C ILE A 174 -11.49 -3.72 -4.05
N GLY A 175 -11.64 -4.15 -2.79
CA GLY A 175 -11.69 -5.56 -2.43
C GLY A 175 -10.44 -6.11 -1.73
N PHE A 176 -9.50 -5.27 -1.32
CA PHE A 176 -8.27 -5.72 -0.63
C PHE A 176 -8.45 -5.75 0.88
N LEU A 177 -7.94 -6.80 1.49
CA LEU A 177 -7.81 -6.97 2.94
C LEU A 177 -6.39 -6.58 3.37
N HIS A 178 -6.18 -6.50 4.68
CA HIS A 178 -4.86 -6.22 5.22
C HIS A 178 -3.84 -7.31 4.89
N GLU A 179 -2.61 -6.91 4.67
CA GLU A 179 -1.53 -7.81 4.29
C GLU A 179 -1.14 -8.74 5.46
N GLN A 180 -1.06 -8.23 6.72
CA GLN A 180 -0.75 -9.04 7.89
C GLN A 180 -1.86 -10.05 8.24
N SER A 181 -3.01 -9.98 7.59
CA SER A 181 -4.08 -10.96 7.77
C SER A 181 -4.05 -12.10 6.77
N ARG A 182 -3.06 -12.16 5.87
CA ARG A 182 -2.85 -13.28 4.95
C ARG A 182 -2.59 -14.59 5.70
N LEU A 183 -2.98 -15.71 5.09
CA LEU A 183 -2.77 -17.03 5.69
C LEU A 183 -1.31 -17.39 5.86
N ASP A 184 -0.45 -16.93 4.95
CA ASP A 184 1.01 -17.16 4.92
C ASP A 184 1.82 -16.18 5.78
N ARG A 185 1.17 -15.16 6.41
CA ARG A 185 1.86 -14.10 7.15
C ARG A 185 2.86 -14.60 8.19
N ASP A 186 2.58 -15.74 8.84
CA ASP A 186 3.44 -16.27 9.91
C ASP A 186 4.80 -16.78 9.38
N GLU A 187 4.97 -16.89 8.06
CA GLU A 187 6.25 -17.15 7.40
C GLU A 187 7.12 -15.89 7.33
N HIS A 188 6.51 -14.70 7.41
CA HIS A 188 7.15 -13.41 7.19
C HIS A 188 7.24 -12.54 8.44
N VAL A 189 6.25 -12.63 9.34
CA VAL A 189 6.15 -11.80 10.53
C VAL A 189 5.87 -12.61 11.80
N ILE A 190 6.16 -12.00 12.95
CA ILE A 190 5.87 -12.53 14.29
C ILE A 190 4.91 -11.60 14.98
N VAL A 191 3.72 -12.10 15.36
CA VAL A 191 2.75 -11.35 16.17
C VAL A 191 3.07 -11.54 17.65
N LEU A 192 3.28 -10.44 18.36
CA LEU A 192 3.64 -10.40 19.79
C LEU A 192 2.39 -10.14 20.63
N SER A 193 1.55 -11.17 20.83
CA SER A 193 0.25 -11.06 21.50
C SER A 193 0.29 -10.39 22.87
N LYS A 194 1.40 -10.53 23.62
CA LYS A 194 1.62 -9.90 24.94
C LYS A 194 1.65 -8.37 24.91
N ASN A 195 1.91 -7.79 23.75
CA ASN A 195 2.02 -6.35 23.54
C ASN A 195 0.73 -5.75 22.93
N ILE A 196 -0.21 -6.59 22.51
CA ILE A 196 -1.49 -6.14 21.97
C ILE A 196 -2.36 -5.58 23.09
N GLN A 197 -3.04 -4.48 22.82
CA GLN A 197 -4.04 -3.89 23.70
C GLN A 197 -5.14 -4.91 24.00
N ALA A 198 -5.52 -5.04 25.27
CA ALA A 198 -6.55 -5.97 25.71
C ALA A 198 -7.87 -5.80 24.91
N GLY A 199 -8.40 -6.91 24.39
CA GLY A 199 -9.60 -6.95 23.55
C GLY A 199 -9.37 -6.60 22.08
N LYS A 200 -8.11 -6.40 21.64
CA LYS A 200 -7.73 -6.16 20.25
C LYS A 200 -7.03 -7.35 19.58
N GLU A 201 -6.93 -8.49 20.26
CA GLU A 201 -6.27 -9.70 19.75
C GLU A 201 -6.94 -10.23 18.48
N SER A 202 -8.26 -10.04 18.35
CA SER A 202 -9.03 -10.42 17.17
C SER A 202 -8.62 -9.65 15.91
N GLN A 203 -7.98 -8.50 16.04
CA GLN A 203 -7.51 -7.66 14.93
C GLN A 203 -6.27 -8.25 14.23
N PHE A 204 -5.69 -9.30 14.77
CA PHE A 204 -4.55 -10.02 14.20
C PHE A 204 -4.94 -11.42 13.70
N LYS A 205 -6.20 -11.65 13.38
CA LYS A 205 -6.65 -12.91 12.78
C LYS A 205 -6.20 -13.01 11.33
N LYS A 206 -6.09 -14.25 10.85
CA LYS A 206 -5.78 -14.52 9.44
C LYS A 206 -7.06 -14.80 8.67
N TYR A 207 -7.09 -14.34 7.41
CA TYR A 207 -8.23 -14.50 6.51
C TYR A 207 -7.81 -15.09 5.18
N GLN A 208 -8.69 -15.88 4.58
CA GLN A 208 -8.53 -16.30 3.19
C GLN A 208 -8.73 -15.09 2.29
N GLN A 209 -7.71 -14.75 1.50
CA GLN A 209 -7.76 -13.66 0.54
C GLN A 209 -7.08 -14.06 -0.78
N ASP A 210 -7.48 -13.41 -1.87
CA ASP A 210 -6.82 -13.59 -3.15
C ASP A 210 -5.55 -12.73 -3.16
N THR A 211 -4.40 -13.40 -3.19
CA THR A 211 -3.10 -12.74 -3.22
C THR A 211 -2.63 -12.45 -4.65
N GLY A 212 -3.31 -12.98 -5.67
CA GLY A 212 -2.84 -12.95 -7.05
C GLY A 212 -1.50 -13.68 -7.24
N ASN A 213 -1.11 -14.55 -6.31
CA ASN A 213 0.21 -15.15 -6.18
C ASN A 213 1.36 -14.13 -6.08
N VAL A 214 1.05 -12.93 -5.61
CA VAL A 214 2.06 -11.91 -5.30
C VAL A 214 2.71 -12.25 -3.96
N PRO A 215 4.04 -12.16 -3.83
CA PRO A 215 4.74 -12.36 -2.57
C PRO A 215 4.17 -11.52 -1.43
N TYR A 216 4.45 -11.94 -0.20
CA TYR A 216 4.08 -11.18 0.99
C TYR A 216 4.87 -9.86 1.01
N ASP A 217 4.16 -8.76 1.23
CA ASP A 217 4.73 -7.42 1.18
C ASP A 217 4.78 -6.78 2.57
N LEU A 218 5.96 -6.81 3.17
CA LEU A 218 6.22 -6.18 4.47
C LEU A 218 6.00 -4.66 4.45
N HIS A 219 6.05 -4.06 3.26
CA HIS A 219 5.94 -2.62 3.04
C HIS A 219 4.64 -2.20 2.35
N SER A 220 3.66 -3.11 2.23
CA SER A 220 2.36 -2.79 1.66
C SER A 220 1.69 -1.64 2.41
N ILE A 221 0.99 -0.75 1.67
CA ILE A 221 0.09 0.25 2.28
C ILE A 221 -1.01 -0.42 3.11
N MET A 222 -1.29 -1.71 2.86
CA MET A 222 -2.27 -2.52 3.58
C MET A 222 -1.69 -3.29 4.76
N HIS A 223 -0.40 -3.12 5.09
CA HIS A 223 0.24 -3.78 6.23
C HIS A 223 0.21 -2.90 7.48
N TYR A 224 -0.07 -3.49 8.65
CA TYR A 224 0.05 -2.78 9.92
C TYR A 224 1.49 -2.33 10.17
N SER A 225 1.65 -1.17 10.80
CA SER A 225 2.92 -0.76 11.38
C SER A 225 3.28 -1.62 12.59
N ASN A 226 4.55 -1.59 12.98
CA ASN A 226 5.08 -2.39 14.09
C ASN A 226 4.30 -2.23 15.41
N THR A 227 3.71 -1.07 15.67
CA THR A 227 3.05 -0.75 16.95
C THR A 227 1.53 -0.65 16.85
N TYR A 228 0.94 -1.09 15.73
CA TYR A 228 -0.51 -1.00 15.55
C TYR A 228 -1.24 -1.81 16.63
N PHE A 229 -2.24 -1.25 17.30
CA PHE A 229 -2.91 -1.79 18.48
C PHE A 229 -1.98 -2.14 19.66
N SER A 230 -0.86 -1.45 19.79
CA SER A 230 0.01 -1.59 20.95
C SER A 230 -0.69 -1.16 22.24
N LYS A 231 -0.46 -1.89 23.33
CA LYS A 231 -0.99 -1.56 24.66
C LYS A 231 -0.43 -0.27 25.27
N ASP A 232 0.71 0.20 24.78
CA ASP A 232 1.47 1.36 25.29
C ASP A 232 2.00 2.27 24.19
N GLU A 233 1.53 2.10 22.93
CA GLU A 233 1.89 2.87 21.73
C GLU A 233 3.35 2.71 21.26
N THR A 234 4.19 2.06 22.05
CA THR A 234 5.64 1.93 21.80
C THR A 234 6.11 0.49 21.64
N SER A 235 5.50 -0.45 22.38
CA SER A 235 5.87 -1.86 22.30
C SER A 235 5.41 -2.45 20.97
N PRO A 236 6.28 -3.11 20.19
CA PRO A 236 5.88 -3.71 18.94
C PRO A 236 4.86 -4.83 19.13
N THR A 237 3.83 -4.85 18.32
CA THR A 237 2.81 -5.90 18.24
C THR A 237 3.10 -6.89 17.12
N ILE A 238 3.87 -6.46 16.12
CA ILE A 238 4.27 -7.26 14.97
C ILE A 238 5.70 -6.92 14.56
N LEU A 239 6.49 -7.93 14.24
CA LEU A 239 7.90 -7.78 13.82
C LEU A 239 8.14 -8.61 12.56
N SER A 240 9.02 -8.13 11.69
CA SER A 240 9.54 -8.92 10.59
C SER A 240 10.40 -10.08 11.11
N ARG A 241 10.32 -11.23 10.41
CA ARG A 241 11.23 -12.36 10.68
C ARG A 241 12.62 -12.18 10.06
N ILE A 242 12.73 -11.29 9.07
CA ILE A 242 14.01 -11.02 8.39
C ILE A 242 14.85 -10.07 9.24
N ASP A 243 14.23 -8.97 9.70
CA ASP A 243 14.87 -7.98 10.56
C ASP A 243 13.84 -7.42 11.56
N SER A 244 14.11 -7.62 12.85
CA SER A 244 13.22 -7.14 13.92
C SER A 244 13.14 -5.61 14.04
N ASN A 245 14.08 -4.88 13.44
CA ASN A 245 14.11 -3.42 13.43
C ASN A 245 13.42 -2.83 12.19
N MET A 246 13.09 -3.69 11.20
CA MET A 246 12.42 -3.25 9.98
C MET A 246 11.10 -2.56 10.30
N GLN A 247 10.88 -1.41 9.68
CA GLN A 247 9.59 -0.73 9.74
C GLN A 247 8.62 -1.45 8.80
N LEU A 248 7.45 -1.82 9.33
CA LEU A 248 6.41 -2.53 8.61
C LEU A 248 5.32 -1.58 8.14
N GLY A 249 4.77 -1.85 6.96
CA GLY A 249 3.76 -1.03 6.33
C GLY A 249 4.35 0.29 5.82
N ARG A 250 3.51 1.11 5.22
CA ARG A 250 3.87 2.44 4.74
C ARG A 250 2.69 3.40 4.80
N SER A 251 2.95 4.70 4.72
CA SER A 251 1.93 5.74 4.94
C SER A 251 1.80 6.75 3.80
N ASN A 252 2.65 6.71 2.78
CA ASN A 252 2.73 7.77 1.77
C ASN A 252 2.36 7.37 0.35
N GLY A 253 2.11 6.08 0.06
CA GLY A 253 1.72 5.65 -1.28
C GLY A 253 1.73 4.13 -1.44
N PHE A 254 1.55 3.63 -2.65
CA PHE A 254 1.66 2.22 -2.95
C PHE A 254 3.10 1.73 -2.80
N SER A 255 3.24 0.49 -2.35
CA SER A 255 4.43 -0.28 -2.69
C SER A 255 4.36 -0.73 -4.16
N ALA A 256 5.48 -1.20 -4.68
CA ALA A 256 5.49 -1.80 -6.01
C ALA A 256 4.59 -3.05 -6.07
N LEU A 257 4.58 -3.86 -5.02
CA LEU A 257 3.75 -5.07 -4.93
C LEU A 257 2.26 -4.77 -4.78
N ASP A 258 1.88 -3.67 -4.12
CA ASP A 258 0.49 -3.19 -4.11
C ASP A 258 -0.02 -2.96 -5.53
N VAL A 259 0.77 -2.25 -6.36
CA VAL A 259 0.41 -1.97 -7.76
C VAL A 259 0.30 -3.25 -8.57
N VAL A 260 1.28 -4.15 -8.45
CA VAL A 260 1.27 -5.45 -9.13
C VAL A 260 0.01 -6.23 -8.77
N ARG A 261 -0.30 -6.33 -7.48
CA ARG A 261 -1.45 -7.08 -6.99
C ARG A 261 -2.77 -6.51 -7.50
N ILE A 262 -2.94 -5.18 -7.47
CA ILE A 262 -4.12 -4.52 -8.03
C ILE A 262 -4.26 -4.89 -9.50
N ASN A 263 -3.20 -4.73 -10.27
CA ASN A 263 -3.24 -4.93 -11.72
C ASN A 263 -3.49 -6.40 -12.10
N ILE A 264 -2.96 -7.37 -11.34
CA ILE A 264 -3.24 -8.79 -11.54
C ILE A 264 -4.71 -9.09 -11.26
N LEU A 265 -5.22 -8.68 -10.09
CA LEU A 265 -6.59 -9.01 -9.67
C LEU A 265 -7.64 -8.33 -10.54
N TYR A 266 -7.36 -7.12 -11.00
CA TYR A 266 -8.23 -6.40 -11.93
C TYR A 266 -7.98 -6.73 -13.40
N LYS A 267 -6.99 -7.59 -13.71
CA LYS A 267 -6.63 -8.00 -15.06
C LYS A 267 -6.35 -6.80 -15.98
N CYS A 268 -5.60 -5.83 -15.48
CA CYS A 268 -5.22 -4.65 -16.26
C CYS A 268 -4.31 -5.07 -17.43
N PRO A 269 -4.60 -4.66 -18.70
CA PRO A 269 -3.94 -5.19 -19.89
C PRO A 269 -2.44 -4.92 -19.93
N GLN A 270 -2.02 -3.78 -19.42
CA GLN A 270 -0.61 -3.34 -19.44
C GLN A 270 0.32 -4.20 -18.59
N LEU A 271 -0.25 -5.11 -17.77
CA LEU A 271 0.49 -5.93 -16.81
C LEU A 271 0.30 -7.43 -16.98
N GLN A 272 -0.63 -7.88 -17.86
CA GLN A 272 -0.91 -9.32 -17.99
C GLN A 272 0.15 -10.10 -18.77
N THR A 273 0.97 -9.43 -19.57
CA THR A 273 1.91 -10.11 -20.44
C THR A 273 3.35 -9.66 -20.31
N ASP A 274 3.63 -8.45 -19.81
CA ASP A 274 4.94 -7.85 -20.05
C ASP A 274 5.67 -7.25 -18.84
N LEU A 275 5.10 -7.27 -17.63
CA LEU A 275 5.83 -6.80 -16.44
C LEU A 275 6.24 -7.94 -15.52
N ILE A 276 7.48 -7.88 -15.09
CA ILE A 276 8.10 -8.83 -14.16
C ILE A 276 8.65 -8.07 -12.96
N LEU A 277 8.38 -8.59 -11.77
CA LEU A 277 8.98 -8.12 -10.53
C LEU A 277 10.31 -8.83 -10.33
N TYR A 278 11.37 -8.05 -10.13
CA TYR A 278 12.66 -8.50 -9.64
C TYR A 278 12.86 -7.97 -8.22
N LEU A 279 13.46 -8.77 -7.34
CA LEU A 279 13.95 -8.29 -6.05
C LEU A 279 15.47 -8.15 -6.14
N LEU A 280 15.96 -6.92 -6.00
CA LEU A 280 17.38 -6.61 -6.01
C LEU A 280 17.84 -6.31 -4.60
N THR A 281 18.65 -7.18 -4.03
CA THR A 281 19.29 -6.94 -2.74
C THR A 281 20.71 -6.41 -2.97
N ILE A 282 20.93 -5.17 -2.56
CA ILE A 282 22.21 -4.47 -2.73
C ILE A 282 22.97 -4.49 -1.40
N TYR A 283 24.25 -4.76 -1.47
CA TYR A 283 25.14 -4.81 -0.31
C TYR A 283 26.23 -3.76 -0.44
N THR A 284 26.22 -2.77 0.43
CA THR A 284 27.32 -1.82 0.63
C THR A 284 28.36 -2.43 1.56
N ALA A 285 29.62 -2.29 1.25
CA ALA A 285 30.69 -2.86 2.06
C ALA A 285 30.76 -2.23 3.47
N ASP A 286 31.15 -3.01 4.46
CA ASP A 286 31.33 -2.53 5.84
C ASP A 286 32.78 -2.07 6.07
N VAL A 287 33.19 -1.05 5.36
CA VAL A 287 34.50 -0.38 5.57
C VAL A 287 34.27 1.13 5.63
N GLY A 288 35.23 1.84 6.22
CA GLY A 288 35.11 3.30 6.35
C GLY A 288 34.87 4.00 5.00
N TYR A 289 33.93 4.92 4.98
CA TYR A 289 33.53 5.71 3.80
C TYR A 289 32.94 4.92 2.62
N ALA A 290 32.40 3.71 2.87
CA ALA A 290 31.85 2.87 1.82
C ALA A 290 30.44 3.27 1.35
N GLY A 291 29.69 4.04 2.14
CA GLY A 291 28.34 4.52 1.81
C GLY A 291 28.32 5.69 0.84
N THR A 292 27.14 6.01 0.29
CA THR A 292 26.96 7.12 -0.65
C THR A 292 25.59 7.76 -0.52
N ASP A 293 25.53 9.10 -0.56
CA ASP A 293 24.30 9.90 -0.69
C ASP A 293 23.94 10.16 -2.16
N SER A 294 24.72 9.61 -3.10
CA SER A 294 24.46 9.80 -4.53
C SER A 294 23.34 8.91 -5.01
N LYS A 295 22.56 9.38 -5.97
CA LYS A 295 21.53 8.58 -6.64
C LYS A 295 22.14 7.38 -7.35
N VAL A 296 21.48 6.26 -7.25
CA VAL A 296 21.89 5.02 -7.91
C VAL A 296 20.86 4.64 -8.97
N ASP A 297 21.30 4.58 -10.22
CA ASP A 297 20.50 4.12 -11.34
C ASP A 297 20.88 2.69 -11.71
N ILE A 298 19.89 1.91 -12.12
CA ILE A 298 20.06 0.54 -12.60
C ILE A 298 19.48 0.36 -13.99
N LEU A 299 20.03 -0.61 -14.73
CA LEU A 299 19.48 -1.13 -15.97
C LEU A 299 19.59 -2.65 -15.95
N LEU A 300 18.46 -3.33 -15.97
CA LEU A 300 18.37 -4.78 -16.14
C LEU A 300 18.32 -5.10 -17.63
N THR A 301 19.19 -5.99 -18.11
CA THR A 301 19.18 -6.47 -19.48
C THR A 301 18.86 -7.95 -19.50
N GLY A 302 17.99 -8.36 -20.39
CA GLY A 302 17.60 -9.75 -20.63
C GLY A 302 17.63 -10.13 -22.10
N THR A 303 17.21 -11.33 -22.39
CA THR A 303 17.24 -11.89 -23.77
C THR A 303 16.24 -11.26 -24.73
N LYS A 304 15.25 -10.51 -24.22
CA LYS A 304 14.21 -9.84 -25.02
C LYS A 304 14.32 -8.31 -25.05
N GLY A 305 15.27 -7.73 -24.33
CA GLY A 305 15.44 -6.28 -24.22
C GLY A 305 15.95 -5.85 -22.84
N ASP A 306 15.69 -4.61 -22.47
CA ASP A 306 16.11 -4.05 -21.19
C ASP A 306 14.93 -3.38 -20.43
N SER A 307 15.19 -3.05 -19.17
CA SER A 307 14.21 -2.41 -18.28
C SER A 307 13.98 -0.92 -18.55
N GLY A 308 14.84 -0.28 -19.33
CA GLY A 308 15.07 1.15 -19.19
C GLY A 308 15.87 1.49 -17.92
N GLU A 309 16.39 2.70 -17.83
CA GLU A 309 17.08 3.18 -16.61
C GLU A 309 16.06 3.42 -15.49
N ILE A 310 16.37 2.94 -14.30
CA ILE A 310 15.52 3.02 -13.10
C ILE A 310 16.37 3.60 -11.97
N GLU A 311 15.96 4.71 -11.40
CA GLU A 311 16.55 5.26 -10.18
C GLU A 311 16.05 4.45 -8.97
N LEU A 312 16.96 3.99 -8.12
CA LEU A 312 16.65 3.39 -6.84
C LEU A 312 16.49 4.51 -5.81
N GLU A 313 15.25 4.87 -5.58
CA GLU A 313 14.91 5.99 -4.69
C GLU A 313 14.88 5.54 -3.23
N ALA A 314 15.20 6.47 -2.33
CA ALA A 314 14.87 6.33 -0.92
C ALA A 314 13.37 6.11 -0.74
N THR A 315 13.03 5.22 0.18
CA THR A 315 11.63 4.93 0.55
C THR A 315 11.45 5.17 2.02
N ASP A 316 10.22 5.11 2.53
CA ASP A 316 9.99 5.19 3.98
C ASP A 316 10.70 4.05 4.74
N GLU A 317 10.91 2.92 4.07
CA GLU A 317 11.57 1.74 4.62
C GLU A 317 13.09 1.80 4.53
N ILE A 318 13.58 2.52 3.51
CA ILE A 318 15.01 2.74 3.24
C ILE A 318 15.17 4.26 3.08
N PRO A 319 15.09 5.03 4.16
CA PRO A 319 15.11 6.49 4.09
C PRO A 319 16.47 7.06 3.68
N ASP A 320 17.52 6.31 3.91
CA ASP A 320 18.90 6.65 3.60
C ASP A 320 19.61 5.43 3.01
N PRO A 321 19.40 5.14 1.71
CA PRO A 321 19.92 3.95 1.08
C PRO A 321 21.43 4.03 0.86
N PHE A 322 22.04 2.83 0.75
CA PHE A 322 23.45 2.64 0.40
C PHE A 322 24.45 3.09 1.48
N GLU A 323 24.00 3.16 2.72
CA GLU A 323 24.86 3.42 3.85
C GLU A 323 25.90 2.30 4.07
N ARG A 324 26.99 2.63 4.76
CA ARG A 324 28.04 1.67 5.10
C ARG A 324 27.49 0.41 5.74
N GLY A 325 27.83 -0.76 5.22
CA GLY A 325 27.41 -2.07 5.73
C GLY A 325 25.93 -2.38 5.51
N SER A 326 25.22 -1.55 4.75
CA SER A 326 23.80 -1.77 4.47
C SER A 326 23.54 -3.01 3.61
N LYS A 327 22.38 -3.59 3.83
CA LYS A 327 21.80 -4.65 3.02
C LYS A 327 20.34 -4.28 2.75
N GLU A 328 20.03 -3.88 1.53
CA GLU A 328 18.74 -3.30 1.17
C GLU A 328 18.13 -4.01 -0.02
N THR A 329 16.84 -4.31 0.04
CA THR A 329 16.12 -4.99 -1.03
C THR A 329 15.14 -4.04 -1.71
N PHE A 330 15.35 -3.80 -2.99
CA PHE A 330 14.51 -2.96 -3.85
C PHE A 330 13.64 -3.84 -4.73
N PRO A 331 12.31 -3.77 -4.62
CA PRO A 331 11.40 -4.35 -5.59
C PRO A 331 11.40 -3.51 -6.86
N VAL A 332 11.74 -4.12 -7.99
CA VAL A 332 11.82 -3.44 -9.29
C VAL A 332 10.90 -4.12 -10.29
N ILE A 333 9.93 -3.37 -10.81
CA ILE A 333 8.98 -3.85 -11.80
C ILE A 333 9.43 -3.34 -13.17
N VAL A 334 9.69 -4.28 -14.09
CA VAL A 334 10.20 -3.97 -15.42
C VAL A 334 9.42 -4.71 -16.49
N PRO A 335 9.46 -4.28 -17.76
CA PRO A 335 8.99 -5.07 -18.87
C PRO A 335 9.60 -6.48 -18.87
N ASN A 336 8.91 -7.45 -19.45
CA ASN A 336 9.44 -8.81 -19.59
C ASN A 336 10.68 -8.82 -20.49
N ILE A 337 11.82 -8.68 -19.89
CA ILE A 337 13.12 -8.70 -20.58
C ILE A 337 13.57 -10.11 -20.97
N GLY A 338 12.77 -11.13 -20.70
CA GLY A 338 13.16 -12.53 -20.90
C GLY A 338 14.06 -13.05 -19.79
N SER A 339 14.98 -13.97 -20.12
CA SER A 339 15.96 -14.45 -19.15
C SER A 339 16.95 -13.33 -18.82
N PHE A 340 17.27 -13.18 -17.54
CA PHE A 340 18.22 -12.18 -17.05
C PHE A 340 19.64 -12.42 -17.65
N VAL A 341 20.27 -11.36 -18.11
CA VAL A 341 21.60 -11.40 -18.74
C VAL A 341 22.61 -10.54 -17.97
N SER A 342 22.24 -9.33 -17.58
CA SER A 342 23.14 -8.44 -16.84
C SER A 342 22.38 -7.35 -16.10
N LEU A 343 23.04 -6.82 -15.05
CA LEU A 343 22.66 -5.62 -14.33
C LEU A 343 23.74 -4.56 -14.51
N ARG A 344 23.40 -3.40 -15.05
CA ARG A 344 24.25 -2.21 -14.98
C ARG A 344 23.80 -1.36 -13.80
N ILE A 345 24.76 -0.95 -13.00
CA ILE A 345 24.58 0.00 -11.90
C ILE A 345 25.40 1.22 -12.19
N ARG A 346 24.79 2.40 -12.07
CA ARG A 346 25.45 3.69 -12.25
C ARG A 346 25.29 4.52 -10.99
N LEU A 347 26.37 5.10 -10.51
CA LEU A 347 26.34 6.14 -9.50
C LEU A 347 26.15 7.48 -10.19
N ALA A 348 24.98 8.09 -10.01
CA ALA A 348 24.64 9.36 -10.65
C ALA A 348 25.40 10.54 -10.00
N GLY A 349 25.56 11.64 -10.76
CA GLY A 349 26.20 12.84 -10.29
C GLY A 349 27.54 13.13 -10.99
N THR A 350 28.17 14.23 -10.58
CA THR A 350 29.51 14.64 -11.05
C THR A 350 30.48 14.60 -9.86
N SER A 351 31.60 13.92 -10.02
CA SER A 351 32.64 13.90 -8.98
C SER A 351 33.25 15.30 -8.85
N TRP A 352 32.99 15.96 -7.72
CA TRP A 352 33.81 17.08 -7.28
C TRP A 352 34.89 16.49 -6.36
N TRP A 353 36.11 16.95 -6.48
CA TRP A 353 37.28 16.42 -5.79
C TRP A 353 37.24 16.45 -4.24
N TRP A 354 36.15 16.99 -3.65
CA TRP A 354 35.88 16.95 -2.19
C TRP A 354 34.66 16.07 -1.82
N SER A 355 33.98 15.44 -2.76
CA SER A 355 32.78 14.69 -2.43
C SER A 355 33.15 13.33 -1.85
N ALA A 356 32.82 13.09 -0.58
CA ALA A 356 32.90 11.80 0.09
C ALA A 356 31.80 10.82 -0.40
N ASN A 357 31.43 10.90 -1.70
CA ASN A 357 30.28 10.18 -2.27
C ASN A 357 30.73 8.97 -3.12
N ASP A 358 31.96 8.51 -2.94
CA ASP A 358 32.41 7.26 -3.53
C ASP A 358 31.72 6.09 -2.81
N TRP A 359 31.25 5.12 -3.57
CA TRP A 359 30.48 3.98 -3.05
C TRP A 359 31.22 2.67 -3.27
N LEU A 360 31.41 1.87 -2.21
CA LEU A 360 31.95 0.53 -2.34
C LEU A 360 30.82 -0.49 -2.41
N LEU A 361 30.40 -0.80 -3.63
CA LEU A 361 29.45 -1.86 -3.88
C LEU A 361 30.08 -3.24 -3.68
N SER A 362 29.61 -3.98 -2.69
CA SER A 362 30.14 -5.31 -2.35
C SER A 362 29.61 -6.37 -3.32
N LYS A 363 28.31 -6.53 -3.40
CA LYS A 363 27.61 -7.47 -4.30
C LYS A 363 26.17 -7.06 -4.50
N VAL A 364 25.52 -7.69 -5.47
CA VAL A 364 24.07 -7.66 -5.63
C VAL A 364 23.54 -9.08 -5.70
N GLU A 365 22.39 -9.32 -5.10
CA GLU A 365 21.60 -10.54 -5.25
C GLU A 365 20.33 -10.17 -6.02
N ILE A 366 20.01 -10.97 -7.05
CA ILE A 366 18.81 -10.76 -7.87
C ILE A 366 17.94 -12.01 -7.77
N GLU A 367 16.73 -11.83 -7.25
CA GLU A 367 15.71 -12.85 -7.30
C GLU A 367 14.81 -12.62 -8.51
N THR A 368 14.67 -13.63 -9.34
CA THR A 368 13.82 -13.60 -10.53
C THR A 368 12.62 -14.52 -10.31
N PRO A 369 11.40 -14.10 -10.69
CA PRO A 369 10.24 -14.98 -10.57
C PRO A 369 10.33 -16.13 -11.58
N ASP A 370 9.84 -17.30 -11.19
CA ASP A 370 9.57 -18.43 -12.08
C ASP A 370 8.26 -18.23 -12.87
N ASP A 371 7.93 -19.18 -13.75
CA ASP A 371 6.68 -19.17 -14.53
C ASP A 371 5.41 -19.21 -13.64
N LYS A 372 5.54 -19.62 -12.38
CA LYS A 372 4.46 -19.66 -11.38
C LYS A 372 4.48 -18.43 -10.47
N ARG A 373 5.38 -17.49 -10.73
CA ARG A 373 5.61 -16.26 -9.94
C ARG A 373 6.14 -16.51 -8.52
N ASN A 374 6.76 -17.67 -8.27
CA ASN A 374 7.63 -17.83 -7.11
C ASN A 374 9.01 -17.28 -7.45
N PHE A 375 9.76 -16.85 -6.43
CA PHE A 375 11.13 -16.42 -6.65
C PHE A 375 12.07 -17.63 -6.70
N ASN A 376 12.94 -17.62 -7.71
CA ASN A 376 14.06 -18.55 -7.79
C ASN A 376 15.10 -18.21 -6.73
N ALA A 377 16.00 -19.14 -6.47
CA ALA A 377 17.19 -18.84 -5.68
C ALA A 377 17.92 -17.63 -6.27
N PRO A 378 18.41 -16.70 -5.43
CA PRO A 378 19.01 -15.47 -5.90
C PRO A 378 20.27 -15.74 -6.75
N VAL A 379 20.37 -15.01 -7.85
CA VAL A 379 21.60 -14.91 -8.64
C VAL A 379 22.53 -13.93 -7.93
N ILE A 380 23.68 -14.40 -7.48
CA ILE A 380 24.66 -13.58 -6.76
C ILE A 380 25.63 -12.96 -7.76
N LEU A 381 25.69 -11.63 -7.77
CA LEU A 381 26.56 -10.84 -8.62
C LEU A 381 27.65 -10.16 -7.74
N PRO A 382 28.83 -10.74 -7.61
CA PRO A 382 29.90 -10.11 -6.85
C PRO A 382 30.44 -8.88 -7.56
N CYS A 383 30.80 -7.83 -6.81
CA CYS A 383 31.35 -6.58 -7.35
C CYS A 383 32.66 -6.20 -6.67
N ASN A 384 32.64 -5.86 -5.39
CA ASN A 384 33.78 -5.40 -4.58
C ASN A 384 34.53 -4.23 -5.27
N LYS A 385 33.79 -3.26 -5.82
CA LYS A 385 34.33 -2.14 -6.57
C LYS A 385 33.91 -0.81 -5.99
N TRP A 386 34.88 0.11 -5.86
CA TRP A 386 34.61 1.51 -5.63
C TRP A 386 34.04 2.14 -6.90
N LEU A 387 32.88 2.80 -6.76
CA LEU A 387 32.25 3.61 -7.82
C LEU A 387 32.30 5.07 -7.38
N LYS A 388 32.67 5.95 -8.31
CA LYS A 388 32.63 7.40 -8.15
C LYS A 388 31.38 7.94 -8.82
N PRO A 389 30.87 9.10 -8.40
CA PRO A 389 29.81 9.77 -9.14
C PRO A 389 30.17 9.90 -10.64
N GLY A 390 29.29 9.38 -11.50
CA GLY A 390 29.50 9.24 -12.93
C GLY A 390 29.99 7.86 -13.40
N ASP A 391 30.52 7.04 -12.49
CA ASP A 391 30.94 5.68 -12.82
C ASP A 391 29.76 4.73 -12.99
N HIS A 392 30.00 3.65 -13.72
CA HIS A 392 29.09 2.52 -13.80
C HIS A 392 29.84 1.18 -13.77
N VAL A 393 29.11 0.14 -13.38
CA VAL A 393 29.58 -1.25 -13.45
C VAL A 393 28.49 -2.11 -14.07
N THR A 394 28.89 -3.09 -14.89
CA THR A 394 27.97 -4.09 -15.43
C THR A 394 28.31 -5.44 -14.83
N LEU A 395 27.35 -6.01 -14.09
CA LEU A 395 27.46 -7.30 -13.40
C LEU A 395 26.75 -8.37 -14.24
N ARG A 396 27.32 -9.57 -14.26
CA ARG A 396 26.77 -10.73 -14.95
C ARG A 396 26.82 -11.97 -14.06
N PRO A 397 25.87 -12.93 -14.25
CA PRO A 397 25.89 -14.22 -13.56
C PRO A 397 27.18 -14.98 -13.74
#